data_8e0e30290ff8f835dc140a6d20bef405
#
_entry.id   8e0e30290ff8f835dc140a6d20bef405
#
_cell.length_a   1.000
_cell.length_b   1.000
_cell.length_c   1.000
_cell.angle_alpha   90.00
_cell.angle_beta   90.00
_cell.angle_gamma   90.00
#
_symmetry.space_group_name_H-M   'P 1'
#
loop_
_entity.id
_entity.type
_entity.pdbx_description
1 polymer ?
#
loop_
_entity_poly.entity_id
_entity_poly.type
_entity_poly.pdbx_seq_one_letter_code
_entity_poly.pdbx_strand_id
1 'polypeptide(L)'
;CFDPGVNQATLEVLKANGFEVVIPSDQGCCGAVTHHQGQLKQTNELAEKLVRSFALAIGPGKPGGDEPLEAVLVTASGCGHTMKAYDELFDGSSNFGVPVMDVHEFLIERGLSKTFQNSLQPMLHPDGSTASAEAPLAVTYHDACHMIHGQGISSQPRQLLQTIPQLVLYEASEANLCCGSAGIYNLVQPEEADQLGRIKVAELRRTNAELIASANIGCTLQIRRHLNGGLSVVHPMEMLACSAGLHQPPGIQKSLSITKVPGEGDNR
;
A
#
# COMPACT_ATOMS: atom_id res chain seq x y z
N CYS A 1 5.80 0.89 13.37
CA CYS A 1 5.15 1.14 12.06
C CYS A 1 4.52 2.51 12.05
N PHE A 2 4.74 3.28 10.95
CA PHE A 2 4.16 4.62 10.78
C PHE A 2 2.70 4.58 10.30
N ASP A 3 2.27 3.47 9.69
CA ASP A 3 0.91 3.27 9.20
C ASP A 3 0.48 1.80 9.35
N PRO A 4 0.06 1.38 10.56
CA PRO A 4 -0.33 0.00 10.83
C PRO A 4 -1.64 -0.39 10.11
N GLY A 5 -2.48 0.57 9.75
CA GLY A 5 -3.74 0.36 9.05
C GLY A 5 -3.53 -0.28 7.67
N VAL A 6 -2.49 0.13 6.95
CA VAL A 6 -2.13 -0.45 5.65
C VAL A 6 -1.84 -1.96 5.75
N ASN A 7 -1.07 -2.37 6.75
CA ASN A 7 -0.73 -3.78 6.93
C ASN A 7 -1.98 -4.61 7.31
N GLN A 8 -2.82 -4.07 8.19
CA GLN A 8 -4.07 -4.72 8.56
C GLN A 8 -5.01 -4.87 7.36
N ALA A 9 -5.23 -3.80 6.61
CA ALA A 9 -6.05 -3.82 5.40
C ALA A 9 -5.52 -4.82 4.36
N THR A 10 -4.19 -4.84 4.16
CA THR A 10 -3.54 -5.80 3.25
C THR A 10 -3.79 -7.24 3.67
N LEU A 11 -3.62 -7.54 4.95
CA LEU A 11 -3.88 -8.88 5.50
C LEU A 11 -5.34 -9.31 5.27
N GLU A 12 -6.27 -8.42 5.52
CA GLU A 12 -7.71 -8.70 5.34
C GLU A 12 -8.09 -8.90 3.88
N VAL A 13 -7.56 -8.08 2.96
CA VAL A 13 -7.77 -8.24 1.52
C VAL A 13 -7.19 -9.56 1.01
N LEU A 14 -5.96 -9.91 1.41
CA LEU A 14 -5.33 -11.17 1.01
C LEU A 14 -6.14 -12.38 1.51
N LYS A 15 -6.54 -12.39 2.78
CA LYS A 15 -7.38 -13.47 3.35
C LYS A 15 -8.73 -13.59 2.65
N ALA A 16 -9.38 -12.46 2.36
CA ALA A 16 -10.67 -12.45 1.65
C ALA A 16 -10.55 -12.95 0.19
N ASN A 17 -9.36 -12.89 -0.38
CA ASN A 17 -9.05 -13.50 -1.68
C ASN A 17 -8.60 -14.97 -1.58
N GLY A 18 -8.54 -15.56 -0.38
CA GLY A 18 -8.23 -16.98 -0.17
C GLY A 18 -6.75 -17.27 0.05
N PHE A 19 -5.91 -16.25 0.22
CA PHE A 19 -4.48 -16.46 0.51
C PHE A 19 -4.25 -16.69 2.00
N GLU A 20 -3.40 -17.64 2.32
CA GLU A 20 -2.82 -17.79 3.64
C GLU A 20 -1.64 -16.82 3.79
N VAL A 21 -1.61 -16.06 4.88
CA VAL A 21 -0.61 -15.01 5.09
C VAL A 21 0.20 -15.31 6.34
N VAL A 22 1.51 -15.42 6.16
CA VAL A 22 2.50 -15.61 7.24
C VAL A 22 3.16 -14.28 7.55
N ILE A 23 3.16 -13.88 8.82
CA ILE A 23 3.84 -12.68 9.30
C ILE A 23 4.94 -13.12 10.27
N PRO A 24 6.22 -13.05 9.88
CA PRO A 24 7.31 -13.36 10.79
C PRO A 24 7.33 -12.41 11.99
N SER A 25 7.43 -12.94 13.22
CA SER A 25 7.41 -12.14 14.45
C SER A 25 8.60 -11.17 14.57
N ASP A 26 9.76 -11.57 14.02
CA ASP A 26 11.03 -10.86 14.16
C ASP A 26 11.45 -10.12 12.89
N GLN A 27 10.47 -9.78 11.99
CA GLN A 27 10.82 -9.02 10.80
C GLN A 27 11.37 -7.64 11.17
N GLY A 28 12.51 -7.31 10.55
CA GLY A 28 13.23 -6.06 10.75
C GLY A 28 13.07 -5.08 9.60
N CYS A 29 14.02 -4.16 9.49
CA CYS A 29 14.10 -3.21 8.39
C CYS A 29 14.68 -3.87 7.13
N CYS A 30 14.14 -3.53 5.95
CA CYS A 30 14.66 -3.98 4.67
C CYS A 30 16.01 -3.34 4.26
N GLY A 31 16.50 -2.33 4.98
CA GLY A 31 17.75 -1.65 4.64
C GLY A 31 17.64 -0.64 3.48
N ALA A 32 16.47 -0.35 2.93
CA ALA A 32 16.34 0.57 1.81
C ALA A 32 16.94 1.95 2.08
N VAL A 33 16.75 2.50 3.27
CA VAL A 33 17.29 3.80 3.66
C VAL A 33 18.82 3.78 3.70
N THR A 34 19.42 2.76 4.29
CA THR A 34 20.88 2.62 4.35
C THR A 34 21.49 2.36 2.96
N HIS A 35 20.77 1.59 2.12
CA HIS A 35 21.15 1.39 0.72
C HIS A 35 21.23 2.70 -0.05
N HIS A 36 20.19 3.54 0.04
CA HIS A 36 20.16 4.84 -0.63
C HIS A 36 21.21 5.85 -0.11
N GLN A 37 21.80 5.58 1.05
CA GLN A 37 22.92 6.34 1.59
C GLN A 37 24.29 5.75 1.24
N GLY A 38 24.35 4.67 0.46
CA GLY A 38 25.60 3.98 0.12
C GLY A 38 26.20 3.15 1.26
N GLN A 39 25.44 2.90 2.34
CA GLN A 39 25.90 2.13 3.50
C GLN A 39 25.69 0.62 3.27
N LEU A 40 26.37 0.06 2.26
CA LEU A 40 26.12 -1.30 1.79
C LEU A 40 26.34 -2.37 2.88
N LYS A 41 27.35 -2.22 3.74
CA LYS A 41 27.59 -3.16 4.84
C LYS A 41 26.39 -3.24 5.79
N GLN A 42 25.88 -2.09 6.23
CA GLN A 42 24.72 -2.04 7.12
C GLN A 42 23.46 -2.55 6.41
N THR A 43 23.31 -2.25 5.12
CA THR A 43 22.21 -2.77 4.31
C THR A 43 22.23 -4.29 4.26
N ASN A 44 23.41 -4.90 4.05
CA ASN A 44 23.55 -6.35 4.02
C ASN A 44 23.19 -6.99 5.37
N GLU A 45 23.68 -6.43 6.49
CA GLU A 45 23.36 -6.93 7.84
C GLU A 45 21.84 -6.90 8.11
N LEU A 46 21.14 -5.88 7.63
CA LEU A 46 19.69 -5.77 7.74
C LEU A 46 18.97 -6.77 6.82
N ALA A 47 19.45 -6.94 5.59
CA ALA A 47 18.92 -7.88 4.62
C ALA A 47 19.03 -9.33 5.11
N GLU A 48 20.22 -9.76 5.57
CA GLU A 48 20.46 -11.09 6.13
C GLU A 48 19.54 -11.38 7.33
N LYS A 49 19.38 -10.40 8.22
CA LYS A 49 18.48 -10.52 9.36
C LYS A 49 17.02 -10.68 8.94
N LEU A 50 16.60 -9.90 7.95
CA LEU A 50 15.24 -9.96 7.42
C LEU A 50 14.98 -11.32 6.75
N VAL A 51 15.84 -11.75 5.83
CA VAL A 51 15.73 -13.05 5.15
C VAL A 51 15.67 -14.19 6.16
N ARG A 52 16.54 -14.16 7.17
CA ARG A 52 16.53 -15.16 8.25
C ARG A 52 15.21 -15.21 9.01
N SER A 53 14.57 -14.05 9.26
CA SER A 53 13.28 -14.03 9.97
C SER A 53 12.18 -14.74 9.18
N PHE A 54 12.18 -14.60 7.84
CA PHE A 54 11.26 -15.34 6.97
C PHE A 54 11.57 -16.85 6.94
N ALA A 55 12.84 -17.23 6.78
CA ALA A 55 13.26 -18.64 6.81
C ALA A 55 12.90 -19.34 8.13
N LEU A 56 12.90 -18.60 9.25
CA LEU A 56 12.51 -19.14 10.55
C LEU A 56 10.99 -19.25 10.73
N ALA A 57 10.19 -18.59 9.94
CA ALA A 57 8.72 -18.61 10.04
C ALA A 57 8.08 -19.78 9.29
N ILE A 58 8.83 -20.52 8.46
CA ILE A 58 8.33 -21.56 7.55
C ILE A 58 9.01 -22.90 7.91
N GLY A 59 8.27 -23.99 7.76
CA GLY A 59 8.72 -25.36 8.02
C GLY A 59 7.90 -26.08 9.09
N PRO A 60 8.21 -27.37 9.37
CA PRO A 60 7.49 -28.20 10.32
C PRO A 60 7.32 -27.57 11.69
N GLY A 61 6.10 -27.44 12.14
CA GLY A 61 5.77 -26.83 13.44
C GLY A 61 5.97 -25.32 13.52
N LYS A 62 6.17 -24.63 12.40
CA LYS A 62 6.29 -23.18 12.28
C LYS A 62 4.95 -22.54 11.93
N PRO A 63 4.77 -21.23 12.20
CA PRO A 63 3.52 -20.52 11.85
C PRO A 63 3.12 -20.62 10.37
N GLY A 64 4.10 -20.70 9.46
CA GLY A 64 3.88 -20.82 8.03
C GLY A 64 3.68 -22.25 7.52
N GLY A 65 3.71 -23.27 8.41
CA GLY A 65 3.51 -24.66 8.01
C GLY A 65 4.60 -25.17 7.06
N ASP A 66 4.29 -26.27 6.38
CA ASP A 66 5.20 -26.99 5.46
C ASP A 66 5.02 -26.59 4.00
N GLU A 67 3.98 -25.83 3.68
CA GLU A 67 3.72 -25.36 2.32
C GLU A 67 4.74 -24.28 1.90
N PRO A 68 5.24 -24.35 0.66
CA PRO A 68 6.18 -23.35 0.17
C PRO A 68 5.47 -21.98 0.03
N LEU A 69 6.20 -20.91 0.36
CA LEU A 69 5.70 -19.56 0.06
C LEU A 69 5.60 -19.34 -1.45
N GLU A 70 4.57 -18.61 -1.87
CA GLU A 70 4.47 -18.14 -3.26
C GLU A 70 5.29 -16.88 -3.51
N ALA A 71 5.29 -15.95 -2.54
CA ALA A 71 6.00 -14.68 -2.64
C ALA A 71 6.21 -14.05 -1.26
N VAL A 72 7.16 -13.13 -1.17
CA VAL A 72 7.27 -12.15 -0.09
C VAL A 72 6.61 -10.86 -0.55
N LEU A 73 5.55 -10.42 0.14
CA LEU A 73 4.77 -9.25 -0.26
C LEU A 73 5.21 -7.99 0.47
N VAL A 74 5.21 -6.87 -0.25
CA VAL A 74 5.61 -5.56 0.26
C VAL A 74 4.51 -4.54 -0.04
N THR A 75 4.22 -3.68 0.95
CA THR A 75 3.24 -2.58 0.84
C THR A 75 3.88 -1.20 0.67
N ALA A 76 5.21 -1.13 0.69
CA ALA A 76 5.96 0.13 0.58
C ALA A 76 6.96 0.04 -0.56
N SER A 77 6.76 0.84 -1.61
CA SER A 77 7.53 0.73 -2.86
C SER A 77 9.04 0.88 -2.69
N GLY A 78 9.52 1.70 -1.75
CA GLY A 78 10.94 1.84 -1.46
C GLY A 78 11.55 0.55 -0.89
N CYS A 79 10.84 -0.13 0.01
CA CYS A 79 11.25 -1.44 0.50
C CYS A 79 11.23 -2.49 -0.61
N GLY A 80 10.15 -2.54 -1.40
CA GLY A 80 10.00 -3.50 -2.50
C GLY A 80 11.12 -3.39 -3.51
N HIS A 81 11.47 -2.17 -3.94
CA HIS A 81 12.57 -1.95 -4.86
C HIS A 81 13.90 -2.50 -4.34
N THR A 82 14.26 -2.21 -3.08
CA THR A 82 15.51 -2.68 -2.49
C THR A 82 15.51 -4.19 -2.26
N MET A 83 14.41 -4.76 -1.78
CA MET A 83 14.31 -6.20 -1.52
C MET A 83 14.34 -7.04 -2.80
N LYS A 84 13.77 -6.54 -3.91
CA LYS A 84 13.88 -7.19 -5.23
C LYS A 84 15.32 -7.23 -5.76
N ALA A 85 16.15 -6.27 -5.35
CA ALA A 85 17.54 -6.17 -5.77
C ALA A 85 18.54 -6.92 -4.85
N TYR A 86 18.08 -7.63 -3.81
CA TYR A 86 18.99 -8.27 -2.86
C TYR A 86 19.95 -9.27 -3.51
N ASP A 87 19.49 -10.06 -4.49
CA ASP A 87 20.34 -11.03 -5.19
C ASP A 87 21.50 -10.33 -5.91
N GLU A 88 21.25 -9.21 -6.56
CA GLU A 88 22.25 -8.42 -7.26
C GLU A 88 23.18 -7.67 -6.29
N LEU A 89 22.62 -7.12 -5.21
CA LEU A 89 23.35 -6.32 -4.24
C LEU A 89 24.32 -7.16 -3.37
N PHE A 90 23.99 -8.43 -3.16
CA PHE A 90 24.67 -9.29 -2.19
C PHE A 90 25.14 -10.62 -2.77
N ASP A 91 25.37 -10.69 -4.08
CA ASP A 91 25.86 -11.88 -4.79
C ASP A 91 25.09 -13.17 -4.45
N GLY A 92 23.77 -13.08 -4.31
CA GLY A 92 22.89 -14.19 -3.96
C GLY A 92 22.92 -14.63 -2.49
N SER A 93 23.71 -13.97 -1.62
CA SER A 93 23.82 -14.35 -0.20
C SER A 93 22.59 -14.00 0.63
N SER A 94 21.75 -13.09 0.14
CA SER A 94 20.56 -12.59 0.83
C SER A 94 19.34 -12.66 -0.08
N ASN A 95 18.71 -13.82 -0.19
CA ASN A 95 17.46 -13.99 -0.93
C ASN A 95 16.40 -14.77 -0.12
N PHE A 96 15.15 -14.61 -0.51
CA PHE A 96 14.03 -15.27 0.18
C PHE A 96 13.70 -16.66 -0.39
N GLY A 97 14.37 -17.09 -1.46
CA GLY A 97 14.05 -18.32 -2.20
C GLY A 97 12.73 -18.26 -2.99
N VAL A 98 12.02 -17.16 -2.89
CA VAL A 98 10.77 -16.87 -3.62
C VAL A 98 10.76 -15.41 -4.06
N PRO A 99 9.95 -15.04 -5.08
CA PRO A 99 9.92 -13.66 -5.55
C PRO A 99 9.48 -12.68 -4.46
N VAL A 100 10.10 -11.50 -4.45
CA VAL A 100 9.59 -10.35 -3.73
C VAL A 100 8.65 -9.59 -4.67
N MET A 101 7.43 -9.34 -4.25
CA MET A 101 6.42 -8.66 -5.07
C MET A 101 5.76 -7.51 -4.30
N ASP A 102 5.45 -6.44 -5.02
CA ASP A 102 4.53 -5.46 -4.49
C ASP A 102 3.13 -6.08 -4.39
N VAL A 103 2.37 -5.74 -3.36
CA VAL A 103 1.05 -6.33 -3.15
C VAL A 103 0.08 -6.07 -4.31
N HIS A 104 0.21 -4.91 -4.98
CA HIS A 104 -0.65 -4.60 -6.14
C HIS A 104 -0.26 -5.46 -7.35
N GLU A 105 1.05 -5.66 -7.57
CA GLU A 105 1.57 -6.56 -8.61
C GLU A 105 1.06 -7.99 -8.38
N PHE A 106 1.19 -8.51 -7.16
CA PHE A 106 0.75 -9.84 -6.78
C PHE A 106 -0.76 -10.04 -7.02
N LEU A 107 -1.59 -9.13 -6.53
CA LEU A 107 -3.05 -9.24 -6.68
C LEU A 107 -3.53 -9.14 -8.12
N ILE A 108 -2.84 -8.37 -8.97
CA ILE A 108 -3.16 -8.32 -10.40
C ILE A 108 -2.71 -9.60 -11.10
N GLU A 109 -1.54 -10.12 -10.78
CA GLU A 109 -1.03 -11.36 -11.39
C GLU A 109 -1.87 -12.59 -11.01
N ARG A 110 -2.26 -12.72 -9.73
CA ARG A 110 -3.08 -13.84 -9.25
C ARG A 110 -4.57 -13.66 -9.54
N GLY A 111 -5.01 -12.43 -9.74
CA GLY A 111 -6.41 -12.06 -9.88
C GLY A 111 -7.16 -12.01 -8.54
N LEU A 112 -8.15 -11.14 -8.47
CA LEU A 112 -9.05 -11.08 -7.32
C LEU A 112 -10.09 -12.22 -7.42
N SER A 113 -10.38 -12.87 -6.31
CA SER A 113 -11.42 -13.91 -6.25
C SER A 113 -12.80 -13.32 -6.58
N LYS A 114 -13.66 -14.10 -7.22
CA LYS A 114 -15.04 -13.66 -7.54
C LYS A 114 -15.82 -13.28 -6.28
N THR A 115 -15.60 -14.01 -5.18
CA THR A 115 -16.23 -13.72 -3.88
C THR A 115 -15.81 -12.33 -3.39
N PHE A 116 -14.53 -12.01 -3.45
CA PHE A 116 -14.04 -10.69 -3.05
C PHE A 116 -14.57 -9.60 -3.98
N GLN A 117 -14.50 -9.79 -5.30
CA GLN A 117 -15.04 -8.83 -6.27
C GLN A 117 -16.52 -8.52 -6.02
N ASN A 118 -17.33 -9.54 -5.72
CA ASN A 118 -18.75 -9.38 -5.43
C ASN A 118 -19.04 -8.71 -4.08
N SER A 119 -18.08 -8.65 -3.18
CA SER A 119 -18.21 -7.95 -1.89
C SER A 119 -17.94 -6.44 -1.97
N LEU A 120 -17.30 -5.99 -3.06
CA LEU A 120 -16.98 -4.58 -3.22
C LEU A 120 -18.23 -3.71 -3.34
N GLN A 121 -18.28 -2.64 -2.56
CA GLN A 121 -19.37 -1.65 -2.53
C GLN A 121 -18.83 -0.25 -2.81
N PRO A 122 -19.69 0.67 -3.28
CA PRO A 122 -19.30 2.08 -3.38
C PRO A 122 -18.81 2.61 -2.03
N MET A 123 -17.72 3.36 -2.06
CA MET A 123 -17.17 4.02 -0.88
C MET A 123 -17.95 5.30 -0.55
N LEU A 124 -17.68 5.86 0.63
CA LEU A 124 -18.25 7.15 1.03
C LEU A 124 -17.38 8.31 0.56
N HIS A 125 -18.02 9.40 0.20
CA HIS A 125 -17.38 10.70 0.08
C HIS A 125 -16.91 11.23 1.45
N PRO A 126 -16.03 12.22 1.51
CA PRO A 126 -15.61 12.85 2.76
C PRO A 126 -16.75 13.47 3.57
N ASP A 127 -17.86 13.84 2.93
CA ASP A 127 -19.07 14.37 3.57
C ASP A 127 -19.98 13.28 4.16
N GLY A 128 -19.66 12.01 3.92
CA GLY A 128 -20.41 10.84 4.41
C GLY A 128 -21.51 10.34 3.46
N SER A 129 -21.76 11.00 2.34
CA SER A 129 -22.66 10.47 1.31
C SER A 129 -22.03 9.28 0.57
N THR A 130 -22.85 8.36 0.07
CA THR A 130 -22.37 7.20 -0.68
C THR A 130 -22.14 7.55 -2.14
N ALA A 131 -20.99 7.15 -2.70
CA ALA A 131 -20.69 7.34 -4.12
C ALA A 131 -21.74 6.64 -5.00
N SER A 132 -22.15 7.29 -6.09
CA SER A 132 -23.15 6.79 -7.03
C SER A 132 -22.70 7.00 -8.49
N ALA A 133 -23.51 6.53 -9.44
CA ALA A 133 -23.23 6.76 -10.86
C ALA A 133 -23.26 8.24 -11.25
N GLU A 134 -24.13 9.02 -10.59
CA GLU A 134 -24.29 10.47 -10.82
C GLU A 134 -23.25 11.30 -10.07
N ALA A 135 -22.72 10.76 -8.97
CA ALA A 135 -21.69 11.36 -8.13
C ALA A 135 -20.64 10.30 -7.76
N PRO A 136 -19.73 9.95 -8.66
CA PRO A 136 -18.69 8.98 -8.35
C PRO A 136 -17.62 9.58 -7.42
N LEU A 137 -17.01 8.75 -6.57
CA LEU A 137 -15.89 9.16 -5.72
C LEU A 137 -14.66 9.51 -6.57
N ALA A 138 -14.25 10.75 -6.53
CA ALA A 138 -13.10 11.26 -7.27
C ALA A 138 -11.80 10.97 -6.52
N VAL A 139 -10.90 10.18 -7.11
CA VAL A 139 -9.61 9.80 -6.54
C VAL A 139 -8.48 10.16 -7.48
N THR A 140 -7.36 10.66 -6.97
CA THR A 140 -6.12 10.78 -7.73
C THR A 140 -5.05 9.86 -7.16
N TYR A 141 -4.27 9.21 -8.04
CA TYR A 141 -3.21 8.30 -7.62
C TYR A 141 -1.84 9.00 -7.68
N HIS A 142 -1.09 8.92 -6.58
CA HIS A 142 0.30 9.38 -6.54
C HIS A 142 1.25 8.27 -6.94
N ASP A 143 1.93 8.45 -8.05
CA ASP A 143 2.98 7.55 -8.52
C ASP A 143 4.25 7.70 -7.70
N ALA A 144 4.60 6.65 -6.94
CA ALA A 144 5.86 6.62 -6.22
C ALA A 144 7.02 6.28 -7.18
N CYS A 145 8.09 7.08 -7.19
CA CYS A 145 9.21 6.91 -8.10
C CYS A 145 9.85 5.51 -8.03
N HIS A 146 10.00 4.94 -6.82
CA HIS A 146 10.52 3.57 -6.64
C HIS A 146 9.56 2.49 -7.19
N MET A 147 8.29 2.78 -7.32
CA MET A 147 7.31 1.87 -7.90
C MET A 147 7.41 1.87 -9.42
N ILE A 148 7.41 3.05 -10.04
CA ILE A 148 7.45 3.20 -11.49
C ILE A 148 8.84 2.85 -12.04
N HIS A 149 9.87 3.54 -11.56
CA HIS A 149 11.20 3.45 -12.13
C HIS A 149 12.01 2.27 -11.58
N GLY A 150 11.78 1.90 -10.32
CA GLY A 150 12.51 0.82 -9.67
C GLY A 150 11.89 -0.56 -9.86
N GLN A 151 10.57 -0.64 -10.04
CA GLN A 151 9.86 -1.92 -10.10
C GLN A 151 9.04 -2.11 -11.37
N GLY A 152 8.86 -1.09 -12.22
CA GLY A 152 8.04 -1.15 -13.42
C GLY A 152 6.52 -1.25 -13.13
N ILE A 153 6.10 -0.84 -11.93
CA ILE A 153 4.70 -0.94 -11.48
C ILE A 153 4.05 0.43 -11.61
N SER A 154 3.07 0.56 -12.50
CA SER A 154 2.31 1.81 -12.71
C SER A 154 0.82 1.56 -12.91
N SER A 155 0.45 0.54 -13.69
CA SER A 155 -0.95 0.23 -14.01
C SER A 155 -1.65 -0.60 -12.93
N GLN A 156 -0.92 -1.42 -12.19
CA GLN A 156 -1.48 -2.39 -11.24
C GLN A 156 -2.30 -1.75 -10.10
N PRO A 157 -1.82 -0.69 -9.41
CA PRO A 157 -2.63 0.00 -8.41
C PRO A 157 -3.90 0.62 -8.99
N ARG A 158 -3.80 1.17 -10.21
CA ARG A 158 -4.94 1.76 -10.93
C ARG A 158 -5.99 0.72 -11.28
N GLN A 159 -5.56 -0.44 -11.81
CA GLN A 159 -6.45 -1.55 -12.13
C GLN A 159 -7.20 -2.04 -10.88
N LEU A 160 -6.52 -2.16 -9.74
CA LEU A 160 -7.16 -2.54 -8.48
C LEU A 160 -8.16 -1.47 -8.02
N LEU A 161 -7.80 -0.20 -8.01
CA LEU A 161 -8.71 0.88 -7.62
C LEU A 161 -9.95 0.95 -8.52
N GLN A 162 -9.80 0.70 -9.82
CA GLN A 162 -10.92 0.66 -10.78
C GLN A 162 -11.89 -0.52 -10.56
N THR A 163 -11.54 -1.50 -9.73
CA THR A 163 -12.51 -2.55 -9.33
C THR A 163 -13.52 -2.05 -8.29
N ILE A 164 -13.23 -0.94 -7.61
CA ILE A 164 -14.12 -0.34 -6.61
C ILE A 164 -15.30 0.33 -7.34
N PRO A 165 -16.54 -0.06 -7.02
CA PRO A 165 -17.71 0.52 -7.68
C PRO A 165 -17.83 2.03 -7.47
N GLN A 166 -18.23 2.76 -8.50
CA GLN A 166 -18.46 4.21 -8.45
C GLN A 166 -17.23 5.03 -8.03
N LEU A 167 -16.02 4.55 -8.34
CA LEU A 167 -14.78 5.28 -8.18
C LEU A 167 -14.25 5.72 -9.54
N VAL A 168 -13.83 6.98 -9.66
CA VAL A 168 -13.19 7.53 -10.86
C VAL A 168 -11.79 8.02 -10.53
N LEU A 169 -10.80 7.57 -11.31
CA LEU A 169 -9.42 8.02 -11.19
C LEU A 169 -9.16 9.23 -12.07
N TYR A 170 -8.60 10.27 -11.48
CA TYR A 170 -8.09 11.46 -12.15
C TYR A 170 -6.57 11.48 -12.11
N GLU A 171 -5.93 11.58 -13.26
CA GLU A 171 -4.47 11.63 -13.37
C GLU A 171 -3.96 13.06 -13.16
N ALA A 172 -2.92 13.20 -12.34
CA ALA A 172 -2.21 14.47 -12.22
C ALA A 172 -1.34 14.71 -13.47
N SER A 173 -1.26 15.95 -13.95
CA SER A 173 -0.49 16.29 -15.15
C SER A 173 1.00 15.93 -15.01
N GLU A 174 1.57 16.17 -13.82
CA GLU A 174 2.95 15.85 -13.48
C GLU A 174 3.01 14.62 -12.56
N ALA A 175 2.38 13.51 -13.00
CA ALA A 175 2.28 12.28 -12.20
C ALA A 175 3.66 11.75 -11.76
N ASN A 176 4.67 11.84 -12.63
CA ASN A 176 6.03 11.34 -12.40
C ASN A 176 6.90 12.25 -11.52
N LEU A 177 6.43 13.44 -11.16
CA LEU A 177 7.20 14.34 -10.30
C LEU A 177 7.39 13.73 -8.91
N CYS A 178 8.64 13.79 -8.40
CA CYS A 178 8.98 13.30 -7.07
C CYS A 178 8.22 14.10 -5.98
N CYS A 179 7.82 13.40 -4.90
CA CYS A 179 7.19 14.04 -3.73
C CYS A 179 8.19 14.79 -2.83
N GLY A 180 9.51 14.63 -3.06
CA GLY A 180 10.57 15.20 -2.23
C GLY A 180 11.00 14.34 -1.04
N SER A 181 10.38 13.18 -0.77
CA SER A 181 10.77 12.30 0.35
C SER A 181 12.12 11.60 0.11
N ALA A 182 12.26 10.91 -1.03
CA ALA A 182 13.47 10.25 -1.55
C ALA A 182 14.45 9.71 -0.48
N GLY A 183 14.02 8.69 0.25
CA GLY A 183 14.81 8.11 1.36
C GLY A 183 14.92 9.09 2.53
N ILE A 184 16.07 9.72 2.67
CA ILE A 184 16.32 10.78 3.68
C ILE A 184 16.51 12.17 3.06
N TYR A 185 16.24 12.33 1.76
CA TYR A 185 16.50 13.60 1.07
C TYR A 185 15.78 14.78 1.75
N ASN A 186 14.57 14.57 2.22
CA ASN A 186 13.81 15.56 2.98
C ASN A 186 14.42 15.94 4.35
N LEU A 187 15.40 15.19 4.84
CA LEU A 187 16.14 15.50 6.06
C LEU A 187 17.46 16.20 5.77
N VAL A 188 18.13 15.87 4.67
CA VAL A 188 19.46 16.41 4.31
C VAL A 188 19.39 17.59 3.33
N GLN A 189 18.30 17.71 2.59
CA GLN A 189 18.00 18.82 1.66
C GLN A 189 16.55 19.31 1.90
N PRO A 190 16.27 19.87 3.09
CA PRO A 190 14.90 20.18 3.50
C PRO A 190 14.22 21.25 2.66
N GLU A 191 14.97 22.24 2.14
CA GLU A 191 14.41 23.35 1.36
C GLU A 191 13.95 22.86 -0.03
N GLU A 192 14.77 22.09 -0.72
CA GLU A 192 14.45 21.52 -2.03
C GLU A 192 13.34 20.49 -1.92
N ALA A 193 13.38 19.66 -0.87
CA ALA A 193 12.33 18.68 -0.59
C ALA A 193 10.98 19.34 -0.28
N ASP A 194 10.99 20.49 0.40
CA ASP A 194 9.80 21.29 0.67
C ASP A 194 9.21 21.88 -0.63
N GLN A 195 10.06 22.39 -1.53
CA GLN A 195 9.61 22.87 -2.85
C GLN A 195 8.96 21.77 -3.67
N LEU A 196 9.62 20.59 -3.76
CA LEU A 196 9.07 19.41 -4.46
C LEU A 196 7.74 18.98 -3.88
N GLY A 197 7.63 18.91 -2.54
CA GLY A 197 6.41 18.56 -1.85
C GLY A 197 5.25 19.51 -2.15
N ARG A 198 5.50 20.83 -2.14
CA ARG A 198 4.51 21.86 -2.48
C ARG A 198 4.03 21.74 -3.93
N ILE A 199 4.97 21.58 -4.88
CA ILE A 199 4.62 21.42 -6.30
C ILE A 199 3.79 20.15 -6.46
N LYS A 200 4.21 19.01 -5.88
CA LYS A 200 3.46 17.75 -5.97
C LYS A 200 2.05 17.87 -5.42
N VAL A 201 1.87 18.49 -4.27
CA VAL A 201 0.53 18.70 -3.69
C VAL A 201 -0.31 19.63 -4.56
N ALA A 202 0.28 20.67 -5.14
CA ALA A 202 -0.44 21.55 -6.08
C ALA A 202 -0.95 20.79 -7.29
N GLU A 203 -0.13 19.89 -7.88
CA GLU A 203 -0.55 19.05 -9.03
C GLU A 203 -1.67 18.07 -8.64
N LEU A 204 -1.54 17.40 -7.48
CA LEU A 204 -2.60 16.51 -6.99
C LEU A 204 -3.92 17.25 -6.75
N ARG A 205 -3.88 18.48 -6.21
CA ARG A 205 -5.08 19.31 -5.99
C ARG A 205 -5.74 19.78 -7.29
N ARG A 206 -4.97 19.98 -8.35
CA ARG A 206 -5.52 20.38 -9.67
C ARG A 206 -6.45 19.34 -10.28
N THR A 207 -6.35 18.08 -9.85
CA THR A 207 -7.28 17.02 -10.28
C THR A 207 -8.69 17.20 -9.74
N ASN A 208 -8.88 18.04 -8.72
CA ASN A 208 -10.13 18.19 -7.96
C ASN A 208 -10.64 16.88 -7.36
N ALA A 209 -9.74 15.91 -7.14
CA ALA A 209 -10.08 14.66 -6.47
C ALA A 209 -10.37 14.91 -4.98
N GLU A 210 -11.20 14.08 -4.40
CA GLU A 210 -11.60 14.11 -3.00
C GLU A 210 -10.64 13.33 -2.09
N LEU A 211 -9.96 12.33 -2.69
CA LEU A 211 -8.95 11.49 -2.01
C LEU A 211 -7.69 11.38 -2.87
N ILE A 212 -6.56 11.20 -2.19
CA ILE A 212 -5.27 10.86 -2.80
C ILE A 212 -4.94 9.42 -2.42
N ALA A 213 -4.74 8.56 -3.40
CA ALA A 213 -4.21 7.22 -3.17
C ALA A 213 -2.68 7.22 -3.32
N SER A 214 -1.96 6.60 -2.36
CA SER A 214 -0.49 6.55 -2.36
C SER A 214 0.01 5.23 -1.77
N ALA A 215 0.86 4.51 -2.50
CA ALA A 215 1.39 3.18 -2.15
C ALA A 215 2.83 3.21 -1.59
N ASN A 216 3.26 4.33 -1.01
CA ASN A 216 4.57 4.42 -0.38
C ASN A 216 4.53 5.34 0.84
N ILE A 217 4.84 4.80 2.01
CA ILE A 217 4.76 5.52 3.29
C ILE A 217 5.58 6.82 3.31
N GLY A 218 6.79 6.84 2.72
CA GLY A 218 7.61 8.05 2.63
C GLY A 218 6.92 9.15 1.85
N CYS A 219 6.32 8.82 0.70
CA CYS A 219 5.54 9.76 -0.11
C CYS A 219 4.26 10.19 0.63
N THR A 220 3.56 9.26 1.27
CA THR A 220 2.34 9.55 2.04
C THR A 220 2.60 10.58 3.13
N LEU A 221 3.66 10.41 3.91
CA LEU A 221 4.03 11.35 4.97
C LEU A 221 4.43 12.73 4.41
N GLN A 222 5.20 12.75 3.32
CA GLN A 222 5.62 13.98 2.67
C GLN A 222 4.43 14.76 2.07
N ILE A 223 3.50 14.06 1.40
CA ILE A 223 2.28 14.67 0.86
C ILE A 223 1.40 15.18 2.00
N ARG A 224 1.14 14.39 3.05
CA ARG A 224 0.37 14.80 4.23
C ARG A 224 0.93 16.07 4.88
N ARG A 225 2.26 16.18 4.97
CA ARG A 225 2.95 17.38 5.51
C ARG A 225 2.59 18.65 4.75
N HIS A 226 2.45 18.59 3.42
CA HIS A 226 2.20 19.76 2.57
C HIS A 226 0.73 20.01 2.26
N LEU A 227 -0.17 19.05 2.58
CA LEU A 227 -1.61 19.22 2.33
C LEU A 227 -2.27 20.30 3.21
N ASN A 228 -1.74 20.57 4.41
CA ASN A 228 -2.33 21.52 5.37
C ASN A 228 -3.84 21.27 5.61
N GLY A 229 -4.26 19.99 5.58
CA GLY A 229 -5.66 19.57 5.67
C GLY A 229 -6.40 19.55 4.32
N GLY A 230 -7.65 19.19 4.37
CA GLY A 230 -8.61 19.22 3.24
C GLY A 230 -8.70 17.96 2.41
N LEU A 231 -7.60 17.20 2.20
CA LEU A 231 -7.60 15.92 1.48
C LEU A 231 -6.99 14.82 2.33
N SER A 232 -7.56 13.64 2.28
CA SER A 232 -6.97 12.44 2.89
C SER A 232 -6.06 11.73 1.91
N VAL A 233 -4.94 11.19 2.44
CA VAL A 233 -4.03 10.32 1.68
C VAL A 233 -4.20 8.90 2.23
N VAL A 234 -4.60 7.98 1.39
CA VAL A 234 -5.01 6.61 1.74
C VAL A 234 -4.24 5.62 0.88
N HIS A 235 -3.89 4.47 1.44
CA HIS A 235 -3.26 3.42 0.65
C HIS A 235 -4.30 2.65 -0.18
N PRO A 236 -4.02 2.23 -1.44
CA PRO A 236 -4.97 1.46 -2.24
C PRO A 236 -5.53 0.22 -1.54
N MET A 237 -4.71 -0.48 -0.75
CA MET A 237 -5.16 -1.64 0.02
C MET A 237 -6.20 -1.26 1.09
N GLU A 238 -6.09 -0.09 1.72
CA GLU A 238 -7.10 0.40 2.66
C GLU A 238 -8.40 0.74 1.94
N MET A 239 -8.33 1.27 0.71
CA MET A 239 -9.51 1.56 -0.10
C MET A 239 -10.23 0.27 -0.52
N LEU A 240 -9.49 -0.75 -0.96
CA LEU A 240 -10.05 -2.07 -1.30
C LEU A 240 -10.71 -2.72 -0.07
N ALA A 241 -10.03 -2.72 1.07
CA ALA A 241 -10.56 -3.28 2.31
C ALA A 241 -11.80 -2.53 2.79
N CYS A 242 -11.82 -1.20 2.67
CA CYS A 242 -12.97 -0.35 2.99
C CYS A 242 -14.16 -0.67 2.09
N SER A 243 -13.95 -0.73 0.77
CA SER A 243 -14.99 -1.07 -0.21
C SER A 243 -15.57 -2.48 0.01
N ALA A 244 -14.75 -3.43 0.48
CA ALA A 244 -15.19 -4.79 0.84
C ALA A 244 -15.81 -4.88 2.24
N GLY A 245 -15.91 -3.79 3.01
CA GLY A 245 -16.44 -3.78 4.37
C GLY A 245 -15.53 -4.42 5.42
N LEU A 246 -14.25 -4.64 5.11
CA LEU A 246 -13.28 -5.33 5.96
C LEU A 246 -12.53 -4.39 6.91
N HIS A 247 -12.26 -3.16 6.47
CA HIS A 247 -11.44 -2.19 7.18
C HIS A 247 -11.97 -0.78 6.99
N GLN A 248 -11.72 0.09 7.95
CA GLN A 248 -12.07 1.50 7.87
C GLN A 248 -10.83 2.36 8.12
N PRO A 249 -10.23 2.96 7.08
CA PRO A 249 -9.04 3.77 7.25
C PRO A 249 -9.32 5.05 8.04
N PRO A 250 -8.35 5.53 8.84
CA PRO A 250 -8.46 6.82 9.50
C PRO A 250 -8.59 7.93 8.45
N GLY A 251 -9.61 8.80 8.59
CA GLY A 251 -9.89 9.92 7.69
C GLY A 251 -11.01 9.68 6.67
N ILE A 252 -11.56 8.47 6.57
CA ILE A 252 -12.84 8.21 5.94
C ILE A 252 -13.86 8.10 7.06
N GLN A 253 -14.82 9.03 7.13
CA GLN A 253 -15.76 9.13 8.25
C GLN A 253 -16.65 7.89 8.38
N LYS A 254 -16.92 7.49 9.63
CA LYS A 254 -17.90 6.47 9.97
C LYS A 254 -19.31 6.93 9.59
N SER A 255 -19.93 6.29 8.59
CA SER A 255 -21.37 6.14 8.56
C SER A 255 -21.76 4.85 7.85
N LEU A 256 -21.38 3.72 8.45
CA LEU A 256 -22.13 2.48 8.29
C LEU A 256 -22.83 2.24 9.61
N SER A 257 -24.01 2.83 9.80
CA SER A 257 -25.05 2.22 10.59
C SER A 257 -25.36 0.89 9.90
N ILE A 258 -24.81 -0.21 10.45
CA ILE A 258 -25.25 -1.56 10.14
C ILE A 258 -26.76 -1.53 10.33
N THR A 259 -27.51 -1.49 9.24
CA THR A 259 -28.93 -1.81 9.25
C THR A 259 -29.02 -3.23 9.79
N LYS A 260 -29.45 -3.37 11.05
CA LYS A 260 -29.86 -4.66 11.63
C LYS A 260 -30.77 -5.31 10.60
N VAL A 261 -30.39 -6.49 10.13
CA VAL A 261 -31.29 -7.37 9.40
C VAL A 261 -32.52 -7.55 10.31
N PRO A 262 -33.75 -7.20 9.84
CA PRO A 262 -34.94 -7.45 10.63
C PRO A 262 -35.24 -8.94 10.53
N GLY A 263 -35.08 -9.67 11.60
CA GLY A 263 -35.51 -11.06 11.65
C GLY A 263 -34.74 -11.96 12.60
N GLU A 264 -34.82 -11.70 13.90
CA GLU A 264 -34.93 -12.77 14.86
C GLU A 264 -35.90 -12.26 15.93
N GLY A 265 -37.14 -12.74 15.80
CA GLY A 265 -38.22 -12.48 16.74
C GLY A 265 -37.92 -13.08 18.10
N ASP A 266 -38.10 -12.23 19.06
CA ASP A 266 -38.30 -12.54 20.46
C ASP A 266 -39.30 -13.69 20.58
N ASN A 267 -38.86 -14.87 20.99
CA ASN A 267 -39.73 -15.91 21.52
C ASN A 267 -39.31 -16.19 22.95
N ARG A 268 -40.17 -15.72 23.85
CA ARG A 268 -40.19 -16.11 25.26
C ARG A 268 -40.43 -17.59 25.42
#